data_14b646c31eba73b1a5d1cda98bb4ebb6
#
_entry.id   14b646c31eba73b1a5d1cda98bb4ebb6
#
_cell.length_a   1.000
_cell.length_b   1.000
_cell.length_c   1.000
_cell.angle_alpha   90.00
_cell.angle_beta   90.00
_cell.angle_gamma   90.00
#
_symmetry.space_group_name_H-M   'P 1'
#
loop_
_entity.id
_entity.type
_entity.pdbx_description
1 polymer ?
#
loop_
_entity_poly.entity_id
_entity_poly.type
_entity_poly.pdbx_seq_one_letter_code
_entity_poly.pdbx_strand_id
1 'polypeptide(L)'
;MKLKVSYADVAVGAKENFAPSAEGQANISTPTLLQGAQTPIYANPCEMYSVLLDGSLEIPPDDVKYSLVSDSLSDADDGSFSTPLVLTLTATGQYTSQGITLIFDETSNRYATALSIKWYRGDTLLSEKSYAPDSPNYFCANKVENYNKLIISFTAMNMPRNRLFLTDILYGTVRNFGRDEIENFSLLQEVEPVSETVSINTVNFTLKKQSDVDFIFQEKQPVYTYFDDTLVQTTFITHYERNSDKTYDIESEDYISILDDSPFDGGMYSEKNAADLIGEMLTPLKVEYSVADNLASETVTGYIPLCSCREALNQIAFALGAVVDTSRSDKVKIYKLADTVAGTLNATNTFSGQSTTFRDKLTELRLTAYSYVTGSTDYAAYKAADSGTGTNITVTFPEPLHSLSI
;
A
#
# COMPACT_ATOMS: atom_id res chain seq x y z
N MET A 1 1.42 26.48 -10.01
CA MET A 1 1.71 25.09 -9.60
C MET A 1 1.86 25.06 -8.09
N LYS A 2 0.96 24.37 -7.39
CA LYS A 2 0.92 24.24 -5.93
C LYS A 2 1.48 22.88 -5.57
N LEU A 3 2.64 22.85 -4.93
CA LEU A 3 3.23 21.62 -4.39
C LEU A 3 2.55 21.26 -3.07
N LYS A 4 2.19 19.99 -2.91
CA LYS A 4 1.76 19.40 -1.65
C LYS A 4 2.45 18.03 -1.49
N VAL A 5 3.06 17.80 -0.35
CA VAL A 5 3.60 16.49 0.04
C VAL A 5 2.74 15.98 1.20
N SER A 6 2.12 14.82 1.01
CA SER A 6 1.36 14.14 2.05
C SER A 6 2.20 12.99 2.59
N TYR A 7 2.50 13.05 3.86
CA TYR A 7 3.30 12.07 4.57
C TYR A 7 2.39 11.24 5.49
N ALA A 8 2.38 9.93 5.29
CA ALA A 8 1.63 9.03 6.15
C ALA A 8 2.46 8.68 7.39
N ASP A 9 2.26 9.45 8.47
CA ASP A 9 2.83 9.21 9.80
C ASP A 9 2.09 8.03 10.45
N VAL A 10 2.28 6.83 9.92
CA VAL A 10 1.62 5.59 10.31
C VAL A 10 2.64 4.56 10.74
N ALA A 11 2.25 3.68 11.66
CA ALA A 11 3.08 2.53 12.04
C ALA A 11 3.14 1.53 10.88
N VAL A 12 4.31 1.39 10.27
CA VAL A 12 4.54 0.52 9.10
C VAL A 12 4.23 -0.93 9.45
N GLY A 13 3.48 -1.61 8.58
CA GLY A 13 3.07 -3.01 8.75
C GLY A 13 1.97 -3.23 9.81
N ALA A 14 1.50 -2.18 10.48
CA ALA A 14 0.45 -2.33 11.51
C ALA A 14 -0.88 -2.77 10.87
N LYS A 15 -1.28 -2.14 9.77
CA LYS A 15 -2.55 -2.44 9.09
C LYS A 15 -2.65 -3.93 8.69
N GLU A 16 -1.56 -4.50 8.22
CA GLU A 16 -1.46 -5.87 7.74
C GLU A 16 -1.40 -6.91 8.88
N ASN A 17 -0.89 -6.50 10.03
CA ASN A 17 -0.59 -7.41 11.13
C ASN A 17 -1.62 -7.40 12.26
N PHE A 18 -2.45 -6.36 12.36
CA PHE A 18 -3.54 -6.34 13.32
C PHE A 18 -4.72 -7.19 12.83
N ALA A 19 -5.02 -8.25 13.57
CA ALA A 19 -6.18 -9.08 13.34
C ALA A 19 -7.40 -8.49 14.05
N PRO A 20 -8.47 -8.10 13.33
CA PRO A 20 -9.66 -7.52 13.91
C PRO A 20 -10.67 -8.57 14.37
N SER A 21 -11.36 -8.28 15.48
CA SER A 21 -12.58 -8.96 15.92
C SER A 21 -13.55 -7.92 16.48
N ALA A 22 -14.85 -8.15 16.38
CA ALA A 22 -15.83 -7.18 16.85
C ALA A 22 -17.01 -7.83 17.59
N GLU A 23 -17.56 -7.11 18.54
CA GLU A 23 -18.79 -7.42 19.24
C GLU A 23 -19.82 -6.31 18.96
N GLY A 24 -21.10 -6.67 18.83
CA GLY A 24 -22.17 -5.73 18.47
C GLY A 24 -22.17 -5.33 16.99
N GLN A 25 -21.58 -6.14 16.14
CA GLN A 25 -21.58 -5.97 14.68
C GLN A 25 -22.80 -6.61 14.02
N ALA A 26 -23.31 -6.01 12.96
CA ALA A 26 -24.38 -6.57 12.14
C ALA A 26 -23.91 -7.83 11.39
N ASN A 27 -24.83 -8.76 11.13
CA ASN A 27 -24.53 -10.02 10.42
C ASN A 27 -24.01 -9.83 8.99
N ILE A 28 -24.29 -8.68 8.37
CA ILE A 28 -23.84 -8.31 7.03
C ILE A 28 -22.41 -7.77 6.99
N SER A 29 -21.79 -7.55 8.13
CA SER A 29 -20.46 -6.94 8.22
C SER A 29 -19.43 -7.91 8.78
N THR A 30 -18.18 -7.66 8.44
CA THR A 30 -17.04 -8.38 9.01
C THR A 30 -15.89 -7.43 9.27
N PRO A 31 -15.27 -7.48 10.45
CA PRO A 31 -14.14 -6.60 10.78
C PRO A 31 -12.90 -6.91 9.92
N THR A 32 -12.81 -8.08 9.31
CA THR A 32 -11.67 -8.43 8.43
C THR A 32 -11.60 -7.55 7.17
N LEU A 33 -12.69 -6.92 6.77
CA LEU A 33 -12.71 -5.97 5.65
C LEU A 33 -11.94 -4.66 5.94
N LEU A 34 -11.65 -4.34 7.21
CA LEU A 34 -10.80 -3.21 7.60
C LEU A 34 -9.34 -3.34 7.12
N GLN A 35 -8.93 -4.52 6.66
CA GLN A 35 -7.59 -4.80 6.14
C GLN A 35 -7.48 -4.66 4.62
N GLY A 36 -8.60 -4.47 3.92
CA GLY A 36 -8.63 -4.32 2.47
C GLY A 36 -9.95 -3.73 1.99
N ALA A 37 -9.88 -2.86 1.00
CA ALA A 37 -11.05 -2.19 0.43
C ALA A 37 -11.88 -3.17 -0.43
N GLN A 38 -12.67 -4.03 0.21
CA GLN A 38 -13.60 -4.92 -0.48
C GLN A 38 -15.00 -4.32 -0.50
N THR A 39 -15.73 -4.58 -1.57
CA THR A 39 -17.16 -4.27 -1.62
C THR A 39 -17.89 -5.29 -0.75
N PRO A 40 -18.60 -4.88 0.30
CA PRO A 40 -19.33 -5.82 1.14
C PRO A 40 -20.42 -6.52 0.35
N ILE A 41 -20.60 -7.81 0.64
CA ILE A 41 -21.70 -8.60 0.07
C ILE A 41 -22.89 -8.44 1.02
N TYR A 42 -23.98 -7.85 0.55
CA TYR A 42 -25.20 -7.72 1.32
C TYR A 42 -26.14 -8.86 1.03
N ALA A 43 -26.84 -9.34 2.07
CA ALA A 43 -28.00 -10.17 1.86
C ALA A 43 -29.08 -9.37 1.14
N ASN A 44 -29.66 -9.94 0.09
CA ASN A 44 -30.78 -9.31 -0.60
C ASN A 44 -31.98 -9.21 0.36
N PRO A 45 -32.45 -8.02 0.74
CA PRO A 45 -33.56 -7.88 1.67
C PRO A 45 -34.87 -8.50 1.15
N CYS A 46 -35.00 -8.69 -0.16
CA CYS A 46 -36.14 -9.39 -0.76
C CYS A 46 -36.17 -10.90 -0.50
N GLU A 47 -35.07 -11.48 -0.04
CA GLU A 47 -34.99 -12.88 0.40
C GLU A 47 -35.44 -13.10 1.84
N MET A 48 -35.67 -12.02 2.58
CA MET A 48 -36.19 -12.07 3.95
C MET A 48 -37.72 -12.09 3.92
N TYR A 49 -38.33 -13.10 4.53
CA TYR A 49 -39.79 -13.26 4.58
C TYR A 49 -40.52 -12.21 5.43
N SER A 50 -39.77 -11.41 6.21
CA SER A 50 -40.33 -10.30 6.98
C SER A 50 -39.37 -9.13 6.96
N VAL A 51 -39.85 -7.96 6.51
CA VAL A 51 -39.13 -6.70 6.51
C VAL A 51 -39.84 -5.77 7.50
N LEU A 52 -39.14 -5.27 8.50
CA LEU A 52 -39.63 -4.26 9.40
C LEU A 52 -39.28 -2.88 8.85
N LEU A 53 -40.26 -1.99 8.76
CA LEU A 53 -40.07 -0.60 8.33
C LEU A 53 -39.87 0.32 9.56
N ASP A 54 -39.00 -0.08 10.46
CA ASP A 54 -38.67 0.64 11.70
C ASP A 54 -37.37 1.45 11.60
N GLY A 55 -36.77 1.51 10.41
CA GLY A 55 -35.47 2.12 10.15
C GLY A 55 -34.29 1.14 10.24
N SER A 56 -34.53 -0.11 10.61
CA SER A 56 -33.48 -1.15 10.66
C SER A 56 -33.09 -1.67 9.27
N LEU A 57 -33.99 -1.53 8.28
CA LEU A 57 -33.69 -1.90 6.89
C LEU A 57 -32.84 -0.80 6.26
N GLU A 58 -31.66 -1.15 5.87
CA GLU A 58 -30.75 -0.28 5.12
C GLU A 58 -30.30 -0.99 3.85
N ILE A 59 -30.43 -0.30 2.73
CA ILE A 59 -29.92 -0.76 1.42
C ILE A 59 -28.76 0.17 1.07
N PRO A 60 -27.50 -0.30 1.27
CA PRO A 60 -26.35 0.54 0.95
C PRO A 60 -26.26 0.79 -0.57
N PRO A 61 -25.75 1.95 -0.98
CA PRO A 61 -25.40 2.19 -2.37
C PRO A 61 -24.34 1.19 -2.88
N ASP A 62 -24.42 0.80 -4.17
CA ASP A 62 -23.53 -0.21 -4.76
C ASP A 62 -22.04 0.19 -4.76
N ASP A 63 -21.74 1.47 -4.69
CA ASP A 63 -20.38 2.04 -4.73
C ASP A 63 -19.77 2.33 -3.34
N VAL A 64 -20.55 2.17 -2.27
CA VAL A 64 -20.07 2.43 -0.91
C VAL A 64 -19.39 1.20 -0.32
N LYS A 65 -18.18 1.38 0.15
CA LYS A 65 -17.37 0.34 0.82
C LYS A 65 -17.52 0.46 2.32
N TYR A 66 -18.19 -0.51 2.93
CA TYR A 66 -18.26 -0.64 4.38
C TYR A 66 -17.45 -1.85 4.84
N SER A 67 -16.82 -1.75 5.98
CA SER A 67 -16.12 -2.88 6.55
C SER A 67 -16.72 -3.35 7.87
N LEU A 68 -17.12 -2.43 8.72
CA LEU A 68 -17.72 -2.72 10.02
C LEU A 68 -18.98 -1.90 10.21
N VAL A 69 -20.10 -2.57 10.50
CA VAL A 69 -21.42 -1.98 10.69
C VAL A 69 -21.96 -2.38 12.06
N SER A 70 -22.51 -1.44 12.83
CA SER A 70 -23.15 -1.76 14.12
C SER A 70 -24.43 -2.57 13.93
N ASP A 71 -24.67 -3.55 14.82
CA ASP A 71 -25.94 -4.29 14.85
C ASP A 71 -27.07 -3.42 15.40
N SER A 72 -26.80 -2.66 16.46
CA SER A 72 -27.76 -1.73 17.04
C SER A 72 -27.93 -0.47 16.20
N LEU A 73 -29.17 0.02 16.12
CA LEU A 73 -29.46 1.40 15.73
C LEU A 73 -29.13 2.32 16.91
N SER A 74 -28.68 3.52 16.58
CA SER A 74 -28.54 4.60 17.57
C SER A 74 -29.89 5.05 18.11
N ASP A 75 -29.92 5.51 19.33
CA ASP A 75 -31.12 6.06 19.97
C ASP A 75 -31.72 7.24 19.19
N ALA A 76 -33.03 7.39 19.28
CA ALA A 76 -33.78 8.39 18.52
C ALA A 76 -33.54 9.83 19.01
N ASP A 77 -33.18 9.99 20.26
CA ASP A 77 -33.11 11.30 20.90
C ASP A 77 -31.66 11.82 20.98
N ASP A 78 -30.70 10.96 21.37
CA ASP A 78 -29.34 11.39 21.67
C ASP A 78 -28.26 10.71 20.82
N GLY A 79 -28.65 9.75 19.93
CA GLY A 79 -27.73 9.03 19.08
C GLY A 79 -26.85 7.99 19.81
N SER A 80 -27.13 7.69 21.09
CA SER A 80 -26.38 6.69 21.84
C SER A 80 -26.70 5.27 21.41
N PHE A 81 -25.78 4.33 21.69
CA PHE A 81 -25.99 2.91 21.45
C PHE A 81 -26.33 2.18 22.74
N SER A 82 -27.46 1.47 22.75
CA SER A 82 -27.83 0.59 23.86
C SER A 82 -26.85 -0.58 24.01
N THR A 83 -26.33 -1.06 22.90
CA THR A 83 -25.25 -2.05 22.83
C THR A 83 -24.12 -1.44 22.03
N PRO A 84 -23.01 -1.04 22.67
CA PRO A 84 -21.87 -0.47 21.95
C PRO A 84 -21.27 -1.44 20.93
N LEU A 85 -20.86 -0.90 19.78
CA LEU A 85 -19.98 -1.61 18.88
C LEU A 85 -18.57 -1.60 19.48
N VAL A 86 -17.99 -2.78 19.69
CA VAL A 86 -16.64 -2.90 20.26
C VAL A 86 -15.75 -3.60 19.24
N LEU A 87 -14.69 -2.93 18.83
CA LEU A 87 -13.68 -3.45 17.92
C LEU A 87 -12.40 -3.75 18.70
N THR A 88 -11.95 -4.99 18.64
CA THR A 88 -10.67 -5.44 19.20
C THR A 88 -9.70 -5.76 18.07
N LEU A 89 -8.53 -5.16 18.14
CA LEU A 89 -7.44 -5.33 17.19
C LEU A 89 -6.24 -5.92 17.93
N THR A 90 -5.70 -7.06 17.46
CA THR A 90 -4.59 -7.76 18.12
C THR A 90 -3.50 -8.08 17.11
N ALA A 91 -2.25 -7.78 17.46
CA ALA A 91 -1.08 -8.09 16.65
C ALA A 91 -0.04 -8.89 17.44
N THR A 92 0.79 -9.64 16.72
CA THR A 92 1.96 -10.33 17.30
C THR A 92 3.14 -9.39 17.53
N GLY A 93 3.31 -8.41 16.62
CA GLY A 93 4.34 -7.35 16.73
C GLY A 93 3.90 -6.21 17.62
N GLN A 94 4.86 -5.39 18.05
CA GLN A 94 4.62 -4.17 18.81
C GLN A 94 4.77 -2.95 17.90
N TYR A 95 3.90 -1.97 18.06
CA TYR A 95 3.83 -0.78 17.23
C TYR A 95 3.86 0.50 18.08
N THR A 96 4.33 1.56 17.47
CA THR A 96 4.35 2.91 18.06
C THR A 96 3.69 3.87 17.10
N SER A 97 2.74 4.67 17.57
CA SER A 97 2.07 5.68 16.75
C SER A 97 1.72 6.94 17.55
N GLN A 98 1.51 8.05 16.83
CA GLN A 98 1.01 9.31 17.43
C GLN A 98 -0.49 9.27 17.73
N GLY A 99 -1.17 8.21 17.36
CA GLY A 99 -2.60 8.00 17.53
C GLY A 99 -3.15 7.09 16.45
N ILE A 100 -4.47 7.13 16.28
CA ILE A 100 -5.19 6.31 15.30
C ILE A 100 -6.18 7.19 14.57
N THR A 101 -6.25 7.10 13.25
CA THR A 101 -7.28 7.75 12.46
C THR A 101 -8.40 6.76 12.16
N LEU A 102 -9.62 7.13 12.50
CA LEU A 102 -10.83 6.39 12.18
C LEU A 102 -11.49 7.04 10.97
N ILE A 103 -11.79 6.22 9.96
CA ILE A 103 -12.47 6.64 8.73
C ILE A 103 -13.86 6.00 8.74
N PHE A 104 -14.87 6.83 8.87
CA PHE A 104 -16.26 6.46 8.84
C PHE A 104 -16.86 6.66 7.43
N ASP A 105 -18.19 6.57 7.32
CA ASP A 105 -18.91 6.79 6.06
C ASP A 105 -18.94 8.29 5.69
N GLU A 106 -18.01 8.70 4.84
CA GLU A 106 -17.93 10.07 4.33
C GLU A 106 -19.10 10.43 3.41
N THR A 107 -19.64 9.46 2.68
CA THR A 107 -20.71 9.69 1.68
C THR A 107 -21.99 10.17 2.35
N SER A 108 -22.40 9.53 3.43
CA SER A 108 -23.60 9.90 4.20
C SER A 108 -23.28 10.78 5.40
N ASN A 109 -22.02 11.18 5.58
CA ASN A 109 -21.54 11.98 6.72
C ASN A 109 -21.93 11.37 8.07
N ARG A 110 -21.83 10.03 8.20
CA ARG A 110 -22.10 9.27 9.42
C ARG A 110 -20.81 8.97 10.16
N TYR A 111 -20.75 9.32 11.44
CA TYR A 111 -19.57 9.09 12.27
C TYR A 111 -19.94 8.95 13.75
N ALA A 112 -19.06 8.32 14.53
CA ALA A 112 -19.23 8.27 15.97
C ALA A 112 -19.02 9.65 16.60
N THR A 113 -19.86 10.03 17.54
CA THR A 113 -19.71 11.27 18.34
C THR A 113 -19.12 11.00 19.71
N ALA A 114 -19.14 9.74 20.18
CA ALA A 114 -18.50 9.35 21.42
C ALA A 114 -17.89 7.95 21.27
N LEU A 115 -16.62 7.85 21.63
CA LEU A 115 -15.90 6.58 21.66
C LEU A 115 -14.78 6.61 22.70
N SER A 116 -14.30 5.41 23.07
CA SER A 116 -13.09 5.24 23.87
C SER A 116 -12.14 4.25 23.23
N ILE A 117 -10.85 4.50 23.38
CA ILE A 117 -9.79 3.61 22.91
C ILE A 117 -8.92 3.22 24.09
N LYS A 118 -8.63 1.92 24.20
CA LYS A 118 -7.68 1.34 25.15
C LYS A 118 -6.52 0.71 24.40
N TRP A 119 -5.30 1.08 24.75
CA TRP A 119 -4.08 0.53 24.20
C TRP A 119 -3.44 -0.42 25.18
N TYR A 120 -3.04 -1.60 24.72
CA TYR A 120 -2.43 -2.65 25.54
C TYR A 120 -1.11 -3.14 24.95
N ARG A 121 -0.25 -3.62 25.86
CA ARG A 121 0.88 -4.50 25.55
C ARG A 121 0.59 -5.86 26.20
N GLY A 122 0.20 -6.85 25.39
CA GLY A 122 -0.41 -8.07 25.93
C GLY A 122 -1.66 -7.73 26.72
N ASP A 123 -1.68 -8.08 28.01
CA ASP A 123 -2.78 -7.78 28.92
C ASP A 123 -2.57 -6.53 29.76
N THR A 124 -1.42 -5.84 29.60
CA THR A 124 -1.12 -4.62 30.33
C THR A 124 -1.71 -3.41 29.63
N LEU A 125 -2.61 -2.68 30.30
CA LEU A 125 -3.15 -1.41 29.83
C LEU A 125 -2.04 -0.35 29.85
N LEU A 126 -1.74 0.23 28.68
CA LEU A 126 -0.77 1.32 28.53
C LEU A 126 -1.44 2.69 28.63
N SER A 127 -2.59 2.84 28.00
CA SER A 127 -3.35 4.09 27.95
C SER A 127 -4.82 3.83 27.67
N GLU A 128 -5.66 4.70 28.19
CA GLU A 128 -7.10 4.77 27.87
C GLU A 128 -7.48 6.22 27.65
N LYS A 129 -8.22 6.51 26.56
CA LYS A 129 -8.65 7.86 26.25
C LYS A 129 -9.99 7.86 25.53
N SER A 130 -10.86 8.83 25.90
CA SER A 130 -12.15 9.06 25.24
C SER A 130 -12.02 10.18 24.21
N TYR A 131 -12.82 10.08 23.14
CA TYR A 131 -12.84 11.04 22.04
C TYR A 131 -14.27 11.38 21.66
N ALA A 132 -14.45 12.57 21.12
CA ALA A 132 -15.69 13.08 20.57
C ALA A 132 -15.46 13.54 19.13
N PRO A 133 -15.46 12.63 18.14
CA PRO A 133 -15.31 13.00 16.75
C PRO A 133 -16.37 13.99 16.29
N ASP A 134 -15.97 14.88 15.38
CA ASP A 134 -16.80 15.93 14.77
C ASP A 134 -16.87 15.79 13.24
N SER A 135 -16.22 14.77 12.70
CA SER A 135 -16.12 14.51 11.27
C SER A 135 -15.95 13.01 10.97
N PRO A 136 -16.28 12.55 9.74
CA PRO A 136 -16.11 11.16 9.33
C PRO A 136 -14.65 10.69 9.30
N ASN A 137 -13.70 11.59 9.12
CA ASN A 137 -12.28 11.30 9.17
C ASN A 137 -11.69 11.97 10.42
N TYR A 138 -11.43 11.19 11.46
CA TYR A 138 -11.07 11.73 12.76
C TYR A 138 -9.80 11.11 13.32
N PHE A 139 -8.84 11.97 13.66
CA PHE A 139 -7.59 11.56 14.29
C PHE A 139 -7.69 11.53 15.81
N CYS A 140 -7.68 10.35 16.39
CA CYS A 140 -7.63 10.08 17.82
C CYS A 140 -6.20 10.26 18.36
N ALA A 141 -5.78 11.49 18.60
CA ALA A 141 -4.42 11.81 19.02
C ALA A 141 -4.07 11.24 20.39
N ASN A 142 -3.11 10.32 20.44
CA ASN A 142 -2.55 9.74 21.65
C ASN A 142 -1.25 8.99 21.31
N LYS A 143 -0.11 9.57 21.65
CA LYS A 143 1.18 8.89 21.43
C LYS A 143 1.29 7.71 22.38
N VAL A 144 1.34 6.50 21.84
CA VAL A 144 1.53 5.25 22.59
C VAL A 144 2.64 4.44 21.95
N GLU A 145 3.55 3.96 22.78
CA GLU A 145 4.72 3.21 22.34
C GLU A 145 4.58 1.71 22.67
N ASN A 146 5.01 0.88 21.71
CA ASN A 146 5.08 -0.58 21.89
C ASN A 146 3.75 -1.25 22.28
N TYR A 147 2.64 -0.83 21.70
CA TYR A 147 1.35 -1.49 21.86
C TYR A 147 1.17 -2.60 20.81
N ASN A 148 0.41 -3.63 21.17
CA ASN A 148 0.04 -4.72 20.26
C ASN A 148 -1.43 -5.13 20.34
N LYS A 149 -2.25 -4.42 21.14
CA LYS A 149 -3.68 -4.65 21.20
C LYS A 149 -4.41 -3.34 21.43
N LEU A 150 -5.53 -3.18 20.75
CA LEU A 150 -6.43 -2.04 20.84
C LEU A 150 -7.84 -2.53 21.10
N ILE A 151 -8.57 -1.81 21.93
CA ILE A 151 -10.01 -2.00 22.08
C ILE A 151 -10.68 -0.65 21.89
N ILE A 152 -11.52 -0.56 20.86
CA ILE A 152 -12.25 0.65 20.51
C ILE A 152 -13.73 0.41 20.78
N SER A 153 -14.34 1.20 21.64
CA SER A 153 -15.76 1.11 21.98
C SER A 153 -16.50 2.36 21.48
N PHE A 154 -17.44 2.17 20.58
CA PHE A 154 -18.26 3.24 20.03
C PHE A 154 -19.58 3.31 20.79
N THR A 155 -19.87 4.45 21.41
CA THR A 155 -21.02 4.61 22.33
C THR A 155 -22.11 5.53 21.82
N ALA A 156 -21.81 6.41 20.85
CA ALA A 156 -22.81 7.29 20.23
C ALA A 156 -22.38 7.69 18.82
N MET A 157 -23.33 8.12 18.00
CA MET A 157 -23.10 8.65 16.67
C MET A 157 -23.91 9.93 16.41
N ASN A 158 -23.57 10.63 15.31
CA ASN A 158 -24.17 11.91 14.94
C ASN A 158 -25.59 11.83 14.35
N MET A 159 -26.03 10.65 13.93
CA MET A 159 -27.35 10.45 13.31
C MET A 159 -28.21 9.52 14.17
N PRO A 160 -29.36 9.99 14.67
CA PRO A 160 -30.36 9.14 15.36
C PRO A 160 -30.95 8.08 14.42
N ARG A 161 -31.29 6.92 14.98
CA ARG A 161 -31.92 5.78 14.28
C ARG A 161 -31.12 5.29 13.08
N ASN A 162 -29.80 5.38 13.16
CA ASN A 162 -28.89 4.94 12.13
C ASN A 162 -27.89 3.91 12.67
N ARG A 163 -27.28 3.16 11.77
CA ARG A 163 -26.15 2.29 12.07
C ARG A 163 -24.84 3.04 11.88
N LEU A 164 -23.86 2.73 12.70
CA LEU A 164 -22.50 3.23 12.54
C LEU A 164 -21.76 2.39 11.48
N PHE A 165 -21.11 3.06 10.54
CA PHE A 165 -20.28 2.46 9.52
C PHE A 165 -18.84 2.92 9.70
N LEU A 166 -17.94 1.98 9.98
CA LEU A 166 -16.50 2.22 10.00
C LEU A 166 -15.89 1.62 8.72
N THR A 167 -15.26 2.46 7.92
CA THR A 167 -14.75 2.09 6.61
C THR A 167 -13.30 1.63 6.68
N ASP A 168 -12.44 2.35 7.44
CA ASP A 168 -11.02 2.04 7.55
C ASP A 168 -10.42 2.58 8.86
N ILE A 169 -9.22 2.07 9.17
CA ILE A 169 -8.41 2.54 10.30
C ILE A 169 -6.97 2.74 9.83
N LEU A 170 -6.40 3.91 10.14
CA LEU A 170 -4.98 4.17 9.99
C LEU A 170 -4.32 4.18 11.38
N TYR A 171 -3.23 3.44 11.52
CA TYR A 171 -2.46 3.39 12.77
C TYR A 171 -1.49 4.58 12.87
N GLY A 172 -2.05 5.77 12.81
CA GLY A 172 -1.36 7.06 12.75
C GLY A 172 -2.22 8.12 12.09
N THR A 173 -1.60 9.04 11.37
CA THR A 173 -2.27 10.13 10.66
C THR A 173 -1.57 10.45 9.34
N VAL A 174 -2.26 11.14 8.44
CA VAL A 174 -1.67 11.73 7.24
C VAL A 174 -1.43 13.22 7.48
N ARG A 175 -0.18 13.64 7.31
CA ARG A 175 0.22 15.05 7.41
C ARG A 175 0.43 15.62 6.03
N ASN A 176 -0.07 16.83 5.81
CA ASN A 176 0.09 17.55 4.55
C ASN A 176 1.02 18.72 4.75
N PHE A 177 2.04 18.82 3.91
CA PHE A 177 3.01 19.89 3.89
C PHE A 177 2.90 20.67 2.59
N GLY A 178 2.83 21.99 2.72
CA GLY A 178 2.81 22.92 1.61
C GLY A 178 4.15 23.60 1.40
N ARG A 179 4.16 24.56 0.49
CA ARG A 179 5.36 25.33 0.12
C ARG A 179 6.03 26.06 1.31
N ASP A 180 5.26 26.44 2.32
CA ASP A 180 5.79 27.20 3.48
C ASP A 180 6.53 26.28 4.46
N GLU A 181 6.31 24.99 4.39
CA GLU A 181 6.90 23.97 5.26
C GLU A 181 8.00 23.16 4.55
N ILE A 182 8.04 23.20 3.22
CA ILE A 182 9.04 22.51 2.40
C ILE A 182 10.08 23.54 1.97
N GLU A 183 11.33 23.38 2.43
CA GLU A 183 12.44 24.27 2.09
C GLU A 183 13.09 23.89 0.76
N ASN A 184 13.38 22.62 0.56
CA ASN A 184 13.91 22.06 -0.67
C ASN A 184 13.02 20.90 -1.14
N PHE A 185 12.93 20.74 -2.45
CA PHE A 185 12.18 19.66 -3.07
C PHE A 185 12.84 19.23 -4.38
N SER A 186 13.04 17.93 -4.55
CA SER A 186 13.53 17.33 -5.78
C SER A 186 12.66 16.11 -6.12
N LEU A 187 12.22 16.02 -7.35
CA LEU A 187 11.49 14.89 -7.92
C LEU A 187 12.24 14.42 -9.16
N LEU A 188 12.65 13.16 -9.16
CA LEU A 188 13.19 12.46 -10.32
C LEU A 188 12.16 11.43 -10.78
N GLN A 189 11.73 11.52 -12.02
CA GLN A 189 10.86 10.52 -12.67
C GLN A 189 11.48 10.13 -14.01
N GLU A 190 11.74 8.86 -14.16
CA GLU A 190 12.35 8.30 -15.36
C GLU A 190 11.57 7.08 -15.82
N VAL A 191 11.36 6.96 -17.13
CA VAL A 191 10.88 5.76 -17.81
C VAL A 191 11.82 5.50 -18.97
N GLU A 192 12.64 4.48 -18.85
CA GLU A 192 13.62 4.10 -19.87
C GLU A 192 13.20 2.83 -20.59
N PRO A 193 12.64 2.94 -21.81
CA PRO A 193 12.07 1.79 -22.54
C PRO A 193 13.08 0.75 -22.97
N VAL A 194 14.36 1.09 -23.00
CA VAL A 194 15.47 0.25 -23.52
C VAL A 194 16.62 0.18 -22.51
N SER A 195 16.30 0.29 -21.21
CA SER A 195 17.29 0.20 -20.16
C SER A 195 17.61 -1.24 -19.79
N GLU A 196 18.83 -1.46 -19.29
CA GLU A 196 19.21 -2.71 -18.66
C GLU A 196 18.57 -2.92 -17.29
N THR A 197 18.00 -1.87 -16.71
CA THR A 197 17.35 -1.91 -15.40
C THR A 197 16.10 -1.01 -15.38
N VAL A 198 15.10 -1.39 -14.60
CA VAL A 198 13.94 -0.51 -14.31
C VAL A 198 14.41 0.63 -13.42
N SER A 199 14.11 1.88 -13.81
CA SER A 199 14.51 3.08 -13.07
C SER A 199 13.76 3.18 -11.74
N ILE A 200 14.44 3.66 -10.70
CA ILE A 200 13.84 4.02 -9.41
C ILE A 200 13.55 5.51 -9.42
N ASN A 201 12.30 5.88 -9.22
CA ASN A 201 11.91 7.28 -9.08
C ASN A 201 12.09 7.72 -7.63
N THR A 202 12.55 8.96 -7.44
CA THR A 202 12.88 9.48 -6.12
C THR A 202 12.18 10.80 -5.82
N VAL A 203 11.81 10.99 -4.57
CA VAL A 203 11.36 12.27 -4.03
C VAL A 203 12.19 12.60 -2.79
N ASN A 204 12.94 13.69 -2.86
CA ASN A 204 13.75 14.17 -1.76
C ASN A 204 13.27 15.56 -1.37
N PHE A 205 13.09 15.80 -0.09
CA PHE A 205 12.62 17.08 0.42
C PHE A 205 13.13 17.38 1.83
N THR A 206 13.28 18.68 2.11
CA THR A 206 13.61 19.18 3.45
C THR A 206 12.37 19.78 4.08
N LEU A 207 11.94 19.23 5.21
CA LEU A 207 10.85 19.79 6.01
C LEU A 207 11.37 20.81 7.02
N LYS A 208 10.68 21.93 7.11
CA LYS A 208 10.87 22.94 8.15
C LYS A 208 9.81 22.78 9.22
N LYS A 209 10.21 22.47 10.42
CA LYS A 209 9.30 22.32 11.57
C LYS A 209 8.73 23.69 11.95
N GLN A 210 7.42 23.84 11.87
CA GLN A 210 6.71 25.05 12.28
C GLN A 210 6.17 25.00 13.72
N SER A 211 6.06 23.80 14.31
CA SER A 211 5.50 23.58 15.66
C SER A 211 6.38 22.61 16.46
N ASP A 212 6.15 22.52 17.77
CA ASP A 212 6.85 21.59 18.66
C ASP A 212 6.40 20.12 18.52
N VAL A 213 5.71 19.79 17.44
CA VAL A 213 5.32 18.40 17.15
C VAL A 213 6.51 17.64 16.62
N ASP A 214 6.92 16.59 17.30
CA ASP A 214 7.92 15.67 16.78
C ASP A 214 7.27 14.74 15.75
N PHE A 215 7.97 14.50 14.64
CA PHE A 215 7.60 13.49 13.66
C PHE A 215 8.19 12.14 14.07
N ILE A 216 7.44 11.07 13.81
CA ILE A 216 7.96 9.71 13.88
C ILE A 216 8.19 9.26 12.45
N PHE A 217 9.45 9.31 12.01
CA PHE A 217 9.84 8.75 10.73
C PHE A 217 10.23 7.30 10.90
N GLN A 218 9.76 6.47 9.98
CA GLN A 218 10.13 5.07 9.87
C GLN A 218 10.46 4.77 8.40
N GLU A 219 11.36 3.86 8.16
CA GLU A 219 11.60 3.35 6.82
C GLU A 219 10.30 2.74 6.26
N LYS A 220 10.13 2.86 4.96
CA LYS A 220 8.95 2.38 4.22
C LYS A 220 7.62 3.08 4.53
N GLN A 221 7.63 4.18 5.27
CA GLN A 221 6.42 5.02 5.37
C GLN A 221 6.10 5.68 4.03
N PRO A 222 4.82 5.65 3.59
CA PRO A 222 4.43 6.21 2.30
C PRO A 222 4.41 7.74 2.30
N VAL A 223 4.87 8.28 1.18
CA VAL A 223 4.88 9.71 0.85
C VAL A 223 4.18 9.91 -0.48
N TYR A 224 3.19 10.77 -0.51
CA TYR A 224 2.42 11.11 -1.72
C TYR A 224 2.71 12.54 -2.14
N THR A 225 3.18 12.72 -3.35
CA THR A 225 3.47 14.04 -3.92
C THR A 225 2.37 14.47 -4.87
N TYR A 226 1.87 15.69 -4.69
CA TYR A 226 0.82 16.26 -5.53
C TYR A 226 1.27 17.59 -6.13
N PHE A 227 0.89 17.82 -7.39
CA PHE A 227 0.91 19.12 -8.02
C PHE A 227 -0.51 19.53 -8.42
N ASP A 228 -0.96 20.69 -7.93
CA ASP A 228 -2.32 21.22 -8.15
C ASP A 228 -3.39 20.14 -7.86
N ASP A 229 -3.24 19.46 -6.70
CA ASP A 229 -4.08 18.36 -6.19
C ASP A 229 -4.11 17.08 -7.06
N THR A 230 -3.27 17.00 -8.09
CA THR A 230 -3.08 15.77 -8.88
C THR A 230 -1.91 14.99 -8.31
N LEU A 231 -2.12 13.69 -8.01
CA LEU A 231 -1.05 12.78 -7.57
C LEU A 231 0.00 12.65 -8.68
N VAL A 232 1.26 12.93 -8.32
CA VAL A 232 2.39 12.88 -9.24
C VAL A 232 3.30 11.70 -8.94
N GLN A 233 3.51 11.39 -7.66
CA GLN A 233 4.38 10.28 -7.26
C GLN A 233 3.96 9.73 -5.90
N THR A 234 4.04 8.41 -5.79
CA THR A 234 4.01 7.66 -4.53
C THR A 234 5.40 7.11 -4.28
N THR A 235 5.97 7.43 -3.12
CA THR A 235 7.29 6.97 -2.70
C THR A 235 7.24 6.48 -1.25
N PHE A 236 8.31 5.81 -0.81
CA PHE A 236 8.46 5.28 0.54
C PHE A 236 9.76 5.79 1.13
N ILE A 237 9.76 6.21 2.37
CA ILE A 237 10.95 6.73 3.04
C ILE A 237 12.03 5.65 3.09
N THR A 238 13.21 5.96 2.56
CA THR A 238 14.42 5.13 2.62
C THR A 238 15.42 5.68 3.61
N HIS A 239 15.48 7.00 3.73
CA HIS A 239 16.38 7.65 4.68
C HIS A 239 15.76 8.94 5.23
N TYR A 240 16.07 9.26 6.47
CA TYR A 240 15.73 10.54 7.07
C TYR A 240 16.83 10.99 8.04
N GLU A 241 17.10 12.28 8.06
CA GLU A 241 18.08 12.89 8.96
C GLU A 241 17.52 14.17 9.58
N ARG A 242 17.79 14.37 10.87
CA ARG A 242 17.49 15.62 11.54
C ARG A 242 18.71 16.52 11.50
N ASN A 243 18.73 17.51 10.61
CA ASN A 243 19.86 18.41 10.44
C ASN A 243 19.94 19.51 11.51
N SER A 244 18.80 19.85 12.11
CA SER A 244 18.74 20.88 13.15
C SER A 244 17.52 20.65 14.04
N ASP A 245 17.34 21.50 15.03
CA ASP A 245 16.11 21.49 15.86
C ASP A 245 14.82 21.75 15.05
N LYS A 246 14.97 22.25 13.82
CA LYS A 246 13.85 22.72 12.98
C LYS A 246 13.79 22.14 11.58
N THR A 247 14.78 21.34 11.16
CA THR A 247 14.82 20.81 9.80
C THR A 247 15.05 19.31 9.77
N TYR A 248 14.34 18.63 8.87
CA TYR A 248 14.48 17.21 8.57
C TYR A 248 14.69 17.03 7.08
N ASP A 249 15.71 16.31 6.68
CA ASP A 249 15.89 15.86 5.31
C ASP A 249 15.29 14.45 5.17
N ILE A 250 14.47 14.26 4.15
CA ILE A 250 13.78 13.02 3.86
C ILE A 250 14.13 12.61 2.43
N GLU A 251 14.58 11.37 2.28
CA GLU A 251 14.79 10.70 1.02
C GLU A 251 13.77 9.58 0.89
N SER A 252 13.16 9.48 -0.28
CA SER A 252 12.16 8.46 -0.54
C SER A 252 12.22 7.96 -1.97
N GLU A 253 11.92 6.68 -2.15
CA GLU A 253 11.99 5.95 -3.40
C GLU A 253 10.64 5.27 -3.69
N ASP A 254 10.37 5.00 -4.95
CA ASP A 254 9.11 4.40 -5.39
C ASP A 254 9.02 2.89 -5.11
N TYR A 255 7.98 2.24 -5.62
CA TYR A 255 7.78 0.79 -5.47
C TYR A 255 8.93 -0.05 -6.02
N ILE A 256 9.70 0.48 -6.99
CA ILE A 256 10.80 -0.27 -7.62
C ILE A 256 11.92 -0.54 -6.63
N SER A 257 12.16 0.33 -5.65
CA SER A 257 13.14 0.07 -4.58
C SER A 257 12.71 -1.09 -3.69
N ILE A 258 11.41 -1.22 -3.41
CA ILE A 258 10.88 -2.37 -2.65
C ILE A 258 11.09 -3.67 -3.43
N LEU A 259 10.93 -3.63 -4.76
CA LEU A 259 11.18 -4.79 -5.63
C LEU A 259 12.67 -5.14 -5.71
N ASP A 260 13.55 -4.16 -5.58
CA ASP A 260 15.00 -4.38 -5.59
C ASP A 260 15.48 -5.11 -4.33
N ASP A 261 14.89 -4.79 -3.18
CA ASP A 261 15.15 -5.44 -1.90
C ASP A 261 14.52 -6.85 -1.77
N SER A 262 13.63 -7.21 -2.69
CA SER A 262 12.81 -8.43 -2.58
C SER A 262 13.34 -9.52 -3.51
N PRO A 263 13.72 -10.71 -2.98
CA PRO A 263 14.19 -11.81 -3.81
C PRO A 263 13.04 -12.46 -4.59
N PHE A 264 13.35 -12.93 -5.78
CA PHE A 264 12.50 -13.76 -6.61
C PHE A 264 13.22 -15.08 -6.96
N ASP A 265 12.59 -16.21 -6.65
CA ASP A 265 13.21 -17.53 -6.82
C ASP A 265 13.49 -17.88 -8.31
N GLY A 266 12.80 -17.19 -9.23
CA GLY A 266 12.95 -17.46 -10.66
C GLY A 266 12.39 -18.81 -11.08
N GLY A 267 12.90 -19.34 -12.20
CA GLY A 267 12.52 -20.64 -12.73
C GLY A 267 12.53 -20.71 -14.24
N MET A 268 12.20 -21.89 -14.77
CA MET A 268 11.96 -22.10 -16.19
C MET A 268 10.48 -21.97 -16.51
N TYR A 269 10.16 -21.14 -17.47
CA TYR A 269 8.79 -20.86 -17.90
C TYR A 269 8.63 -21.30 -19.36
N SER A 270 7.50 -21.92 -19.68
CA SER A 270 7.11 -22.28 -21.05
C SER A 270 5.68 -21.80 -21.27
N GLU A 271 5.51 -20.85 -22.18
CA GLU A 271 4.20 -20.25 -22.51
C GLU A 271 3.42 -19.77 -21.26
N LYS A 272 4.14 -19.31 -20.23
CA LYS A 272 3.53 -18.78 -19.00
C LYS A 272 2.87 -17.44 -19.30
N ASN A 273 1.61 -17.26 -18.88
CA ASN A 273 0.94 -15.99 -19.01
C ASN A 273 1.70 -14.89 -18.26
N ALA A 274 1.94 -13.77 -18.93
CA ALA A 274 2.77 -12.69 -18.40
C ALA A 274 2.12 -11.97 -17.21
N ALA A 275 0.81 -11.75 -17.26
CA ALA A 275 0.10 -11.09 -16.16
C ALA A 275 0.08 -11.98 -14.90
N ASP A 276 -0.08 -13.30 -15.07
CA ASP A 276 -0.02 -14.25 -13.95
C ASP A 276 1.38 -14.26 -13.32
N LEU A 277 2.44 -14.27 -14.15
CA LEU A 277 3.82 -14.27 -13.64
C LEU A 277 4.15 -12.97 -12.89
N ILE A 278 3.71 -11.83 -13.41
CA ILE A 278 3.83 -10.54 -12.73
C ILE A 278 3.05 -10.56 -11.40
N GLY A 279 1.85 -11.14 -11.41
CA GLY A 279 1.03 -11.30 -10.22
C GLY A 279 1.68 -12.18 -9.14
N GLU A 280 2.29 -13.29 -9.54
CA GLU A 280 3.04 -14.18 -8.62
C GLU A 280 4.20 -13.45 -7.93
N MET A 281 4.79 -12.47 -8.59
CA MET A 281 5.89 -11.67 -8.07
C MET A 281 5.40 -10.52 -7.17
N LEU A 282 4.39 -9.74 -7.61
CA LEU A 282 4.01 -8.48 -6.96
C LEU A 282 2.97 -8.67 -5.84
N THR A 283 2.05 -9.63 -5.98
CA THR A 283 0.97 -9.86 -5.00
C THR A 283 1.50 -10.23 -3.60
N PRO A 284 2.52 -11.10 -3.44
CA PRO A 284 3.05 -11.40 -2.11
C PRO A 284 3.67 -10.19 -1.41
N LEU A 285 4.18 -9.22 -2.18
CA LEU A 285 4.78 -7.98 -1.70
C LEU A 285 3.73 -6.90 -1.38
N LYS A 286 2.44 -7.18 -1.67
CA LYS A 286 1.34 -6.22 -1.52
C LYS A 286 1.57 -4.93 -2.32
N VAL A 287 2.27 -5.02 -3.44
CA VAL A 287 2.49 -3.93 -4.37
C VAL A 287 1.31 -3.86 -5.32
N GLU A 288 0.62 -2.72 -5.33
CA GLU A 288 -0.45 -2.46 -6.30
C GLU A 288 0.13 -2.33 -7.71
N TYR A 289 -0.47 -3.02 -8.67
CA TYR A 289 -0.01 -3.00 -10.06
C TYR A 289 -1.16 -3.05 -11.07
N SER A 290 -0.85 -2.68 -12.29
CA SER A 290 -1.76 -2.84 -13.42
C SER A 290 -0.99 -3.27 -14.68
N VAL A 291 -1.49 -4.29 -15.35
CA VAL A 291 -0.99 -4.76 -16.64
C VAL A 291 -1.98 -4.33 -17.71
N ALA A 292 -1.49 -3.70 -18.77
CA ALA A 292 -2.34 -3.24 -19.86
C ALA A 292 -3.02 -4.41 -20.59
N ASP A 293 -4.26 -4.22 -21.05
CA ASP A 293 -5.07 -5.27 -21.68
C ASP A 293 -4.38 -5.97 -22.85
N ASN A 294 -3.57 -5.23 -23.60
CA ASN A 294 -2.82 -5.78 -24.75
C ASN A 294 -1.62 -6.64 -24.34
N LEU A 295 -1.29 -6.70 -23.05
CA LEU A 295 -0.27 -7.58 -22.46
C LEU A 295 -0.88 -8.75 -21.67
N ALA A 296 -2.14 -8.64 -21.27
CA ALA A 296 -2.79 -9.60 -20.37
C ALA A 296 -2.86 -11.04 -20.96
N SER A 297 -2.86 -11.16 -22.29
CA SER A 297 -2.87 -12.45 -22.99
C SER A 297 -1.50 -12.89 -23.54
N GLU A 298 -0.48 -12.07 -23.38
CA GLU A 298 0.88 -12.40 -23.85
C GLU A 298 1.51 -13.47 -22.95
N THR A 299 2.36 -14.29 -23.56
CA THR A 299 3.08 -15.35 -22.83
C THR A 299 4.58 -15.14 -22.91
N VAL A 300 5.28 -15.60 -21.91
CA VAL A 300 6.74 -15.60 -21.83
C VAL A 300 7.27 -17.01 -21.74
N THR A 301 8.37 -17.25 -22.43
CA THR A 301 9.12 -18.52 -22.40
C THR A 301 10.59 -18.18 -22.16
N GLY A 302 11.21 -18.81 -21.19
CA GLY A 302 12.62 -18.59 -20.87
C GLY A 302 12.97 -19.00 -19.45
N TYR A 303 14.14 -18.57 -19.01
CA TYR A 303 14.66 -18.81 -17.68
C TYR A 303 14.91 -17.48 -16.97
N ILE A 304 14.37 -17.34 -15.79
CA ILE A 304 14.68 -16.24 -14.87
C ILE A 304 15.50 -16.85 -13.74
N PRO A 305 16.75 -16.38 -13.51
CA PRO A 305 17.57 -16.86 -12.40
C PRO A 305 17.00 -16.36 -11.05
N LEU A 306 17.55 -16.88 -9.94
CA LEU A 306 17.35 -16.26 -8.63
C LEU A 306 17.93 -14.84 -8.69
N CYS A 307 17.08 -13.84 -8.53
CA CYS A 307 17.44 -12.42 -8.63
C CYS A 307 16.47 -11.56 -7.81
N SER A 308 16.62 -10.24 -7.86
CA SER A 308 15.61 -9.35 -7.28
C SER A 308 14.32 -9.34 -8.13
N CYS A 309 13.19 -9.03 -7.49
CA CYS A 309 11.93 -8.83 -8.21
C CYS A 309 12.05 -7.71 -9.27
N ARG A 310 12.89 -6.69 -9.04
CA ARG A 310 13.18 -5.63 -10.00
C ARG A 310 13.86 -6.18 -11.25
N GLU A 311 14.91 -7.01 -11.09
CA GLU A 311 15.60 -7.64 -12.21
C GLU A 311 14.70 -8.61 -12.97
N ALA A 312 13.91 -9.41 -12.26
CA ALA A 312 12.94 -10.32 -12.89
C ALA A 312 11.88 -9.55 -13.68
N LEU A 313 11.32 -8.48 -13.11
CA LEU A 313 10.35 -7.62 -13.77
C LEU A 313 10.93 -6.95 -15.02
N ASN A 314 12.19 -6.52 -14.96
CA ASN A 314 12.90 -5.97 -16.11
C ASN A 314 13.05 -7.00 -17.25
N GLN A 315 13.42 -8.24 -16.92
CA GLN A 315 13.53 -9.31 -17.92
C GLN A 315 12.18 -9.63 -18.58
N ILE A 316 11.10 -9.67 -17.79
CA ILE A 316 9.74 -9.88 -18.30
C ILE A 316 9.31 -8.71 -19.19
N ALA A 317 9.48 -7.47 -18.73
CA ALA A 317 9.14 -6.28 -19.50
C ALA A 317 9.91 -6.20 -20.81
N PHE A 318 11.20 -6.50 -20.79
CA PHE A 318 12.03 -6.56 -21.99
C PHE A 318 11.54 -7.63 -22.99
N ALA A 319 11.22 -8.83 -22.53
CA ALA A 319 10.69 -9.92 -23.37
C ALA A 319 9.36 -9.55 -24.03
N LEU A 320 8.53 -8.75 -23.34
CA LEU A 320 7.24 -8.29 -23.84
C LEU A 320 7.32 -7.03 -24.71
N GLY A 321 8.47 -6.35 -24.74
CA GLY A 321 8.60 -5.00 -25.30
C GLY A 321 7.75 -3.97 -24.54
N ALA A 322 7.63 -4.18 -23.25
CA ALA A 322 6.85 -3.33 -22.35
C ALA A 322 7.76 -2.41 -21.53
N VAL A 323 7.17 -1.38 -20.94
CA VAL A 323 7.81 -0.50 -19.99
C VAL A 323 7.15 -0.63 -18.63
N VAL A 324 7.93 -0.39 -17.58
CA VAL A 324 7.46 -0.33 -16.18
C VAL A 324 7.49 1.13 -15.76
N ASP A 325 6.36 1.63 -15.27
CA ASP A 325 6.17 3.04 -14.93
C ASP A 325 5.41 3.18 -13.62
N THR A 326 5.96 3.91 -12.67
CA THR A 326 5.34 4.23 -11.38
C THR A 326 4.94 5.70 -11.28
N SER A 327 5.19 6.50 -12.34
CA SER A 327 4.90 7.92 -12.34
C SER A 327 3.39 8.20 -12.40
N ARG A 328 2.95 9.27 -11.72
CA ARG A 328 1.56 9.75 -11.70
C ARG A 328 0.54 8.66 -11.35
N SER A 329 0.91 7.79 -10.44
CA SER A 329 0.11 6.64 -10.05
C SER A 329 0.45 6.22 -8.62
N ASP A 330 -0.48 5.53 -7.99
CA ASP A 330 -0.30 4.76 -6.77
C ASP A 330 0.04 3.28 -7.04
N LYS A 331 0.31 2.93 -8.32
CA LYS A 331 0.52 1.55 -8.80
C LYS A 331 1.73 1.47 -9.71
N VAL A 332 2.30 0.28 -9.80
CA VAL A 332 3.25 -0.11 -10.85
C VAL A 332 2.46 -0.40 -12.12
N LYS A 333 2.66 0.37 -13.18
CA LYS A 333 2.01 0.20 -14.48
C LYS A 333 2.96 -0.53 -15.43
N ILE A 334 2.47 -1.56 -16.10
CA ILE A 334 3.20 -2.31 -17.13
C ILE A 334 2.41 -2.20 -18.44
N TYR A 335 3.00 -1.56 -19.46
CA TYR A 335 2.32 -1.31 -20.73
C TYR A 335 3.32 -1.21 -21.89
N LYS A 336 2.83 -1.37 -23.15
CA LYS A 336 3.62 -1.10 -24.35
C LYS A 336 3.50 0.39 -24.71
N LEU A 337 4.61 0.99 -25.15
CA LEU A 337 4.57 2.34 -25.70
C LEU A 337 3.69 2.37 -26.94
N ALA A 338 2.89 3.41 -27.07
CA ALA A 338 2.04 3.63 -28.25
C ALA A 338 2.81 4.43 -29.31
N ASP A 339 2.63 4.06 -30.59
CA ASP A 339 3.17 4.82 -31.72
C ASP A 339 2.38 6.09 -32.05
N THR A 340 1.44 6.46 -31.19
CA THR A 340 0.58 7.65 -31.39
C THR A 340 1.29 8.90 -30.90
N VAL A 341 1.21 9.97 -31.70
CA VAL A 341 1.76 11.27 -31.33
C VAL A 341 0.95 11.85 -30.15
N ALA A 342 1.57 11.91 -28.97
CA ALA A 342 0.95 12.46 -27.75
C ALA A 342 0.87 14.01 -27.76
N GLY A 343 1.74 14.67 -28.54
CA GLY A 343 1.78 16.12 -28.63
C GLY A 343 2.85 16.62 -29.58
N THR A 344 2.79 17.89 -29.90
CA THR A 344 3.80 18.56 -30.75
C THR A 344 4.50 19.65 -29.95
N LEU A 345 5.83 19.59 -29.90
CA LEU A 345 6.67 20.64 -29.34
C LEU A 345 7.00 21.67 -30.41
N ASN A 346 6.79 22.93 -30.13
CA ASN A 346 7.10 24.02 -31.02
C ASN A 346 7.59 25.24 -30.24
N ALA A 347 8.01 26.28 -30.95
CA ALA A 347 8.59 27.48 -30.34
C ALA A 347 7.63 28.25 -29.40
N THR A 348 6.33 27.98 -29.45
CA THR A 348 5.34 28.66 -28.59
C THR A 348 5.06 27.91 -27.29
N ASN A 349 5.36 26.59 -27.21
CA ASN A 349 5.11 25.74 -26.04
C ASN A 349 6.40 25.16 -25.42
N THR A 350 7.58 25.61 -25.88
CA THR A 350 8.88 25.22 -25.31
C THR A 350 9.67 26.48 -24.90
N PHE A 351 10.45 26.35 -23.82
CA PHE A 351 11.41 27.38 -23.44
C PHE A 351 12.62 27.34 -24.37
N SER A 352 13.29 28.48 -24.56
CA SER A 352 14.52 28.60 -25.34
C SER A 352 15.64 27.77 -24.67
N GLY A 353 16.41 27.06 -25.45
CA GLY A 353 17.56 26.26 -24.96
C GLY A 353 17.45 24.78 -25.32
N GLN A 354 17.28 24.49 -26.60
CA GLN A 354 17.38 23.11 -27.09
C GLN A 354 18.84 22.69 -27.19
N SER A 355 19.21 21.57 -26.58
CA SER A 355 20.44 20.84 -26.83
C SER A 355 20.14 19.53 -27.55
N THR A 356 20.93 19.20 -28.58
CA THR A 356 20.80 17.95 -29.31
C THR A 356 22.12 17.19 -29.18
N THR A 357 22.10 16.01 -28.61
CA THR A 357 23.25 15.11 -28.54
C THR A 357 23.07 14.01 -29.57
N PHE A 358 24.03 13.87 -30.48
CA PHE A 358 24.05 12.79 -31.44
C PHE A 358 24.91 11.65 -30.87
N ARG A 359 24.35 10.43 -30.86
CA ARG A 359 25.11 9.23 -30.58
C ARG A 359 25.64 8.60 -31.87
N ASP A 360 26.65 7.75 -31.72
CA ASP A 360 27.20 7.00 -32.87
C ASP A 360 26.12 6.17 -33.56
N LYS A 361 26.22 6.06 -34.87
CA LYS A 361 25.28 5.28 -35.67
C LYS A 361 25.48 3.80 -35.40
N LEU A 362 24.40 3.11 -34.98
CA LEU A 362 24.42 1.65 -34.88
C LEU A 362 24.56 1.04 -36.24
N THR A 363 25.62 0.26 -36.46
CA THR A 363 25.96 -0.37 -37.77
C THR A 363 25.73 -1.87 -37.77
N GLU A 364 25.73 -2.53 -36.64
CA GLU A 364 25.51 -3.96 -36.50
C GLU A 364 24.80 -4.28 -35.19
N LEU A 365 23.85 -5.21 -35.22
CA LEU A 365 23.19 -5.78 -34.05
C LEU A 365 23.32 -7.30 -34.13
N ARG A 366 23.95 -7.92 -33.14
CA ARG A 366 24.05 -9.38 -33.02
C ARG A 366 23.13 -9.85 -31.90
N LEU A 367 22.18 -10.71 -32.24
CA LEU A 367 21.29 -11.36 -31.31
C LEU A 367 21.72 -12.81 -31.14
N THR A 368 21.93 -13.22 -29.88
CA THR A 368 22.17 -14.62 -29.53
C THR A 368 20.96 -15.16 -28.83
N ALA A 369 20.27 -16.11 -29.44
CA ALA A 369 19.15 -16.80 -28.81
C ALA A 369 19.66 -18.06 -28.09
N TYR A 370 19.24 -18.24 -26.86
CA TYR A 370 19.50 -19.44 -26.05
C TYR A 370 18.21 -20.24 -25.92
N SER A 371 18.30 -21.56 -26.13
CA SER A 371 17.23 -22.48 -25.76
C SER A 371 17.65 -23.25 -24.52
N TYR A 372 16.79 -23.21 -23.51
CA TYR A 372 17.00 -23.95 -22.27
C TYR A 372 16.33 -25.31 -22.41
N VAL A 373 17.04 -26.34 -22.01
CA VAL A 373 16.52 -27.71 -21.96
C VAL A 373 16.74 -28.26 -20.56
N THR A 374 15.79 -29.06 -20.08
CA THR A 374 15.92 -29.71 -18.78
C THR A 374 17.13 -30.62 -18.79
N GLY A 375 18.05 -30.41 -17.85
CA GLY A 375 19.21 -31.26 -17.68
C GLY A 375 18.84 -32.64 -17.17
N SER A 376 19.71 -33.61 -17.33
CA SER A 376 19.54 -34.98 -16.84
C SER A 376 19.86 -35.14 -15.34
N THR A 377 20.36 -34.08 -14.70
CA THR A 377 20.77 -34.10 -13.29
C THR A 377 19.94 -33.07 -12.53
N ASP A 378 18.99 -33.54 -11.74
CA ASP A 378 18.20 -32.68 -10.90
C ASP A 378 18.92 -32.44 -9.58
N TYR A 379 19.28 -31.20 -9.31
CA TYR A 379 19.55 -30.74 -7.95
C TYR A 379 18.22 -30.41 -7.32
N ALA A 380 17.84 -31.14 -6.26
CA ALA A 380 16.60 -30.86 -5.54
C ALA A 380 16.72 -29.47 -4.86
N ALA A 381 16.00 -28.47 -5.37
CA ALA A 381 15.80 -27.22 -4.69
C ALA A 381 14.68 -27.41 -3.66
N TYR A 382 14.97 -27.29 -2.40
CA TYR A 382 13.98 -27.31 -1.34
C TYR A 382 13.63 -25.89 -0.93
N LYS A 383 12.35 -25.54 -1.08
CA LYS A 383 11.78 -24.39 -0.39
C LYS A 383 11.31 -24.89 0.97
N ALA A 384 11.92 -24.42 2.06
CA ALA A 384 11.43 -24.71 3.39
C ALA A 384 10.02 -24.11 3.52
N ALA A 385 9.02 -24.96 3.67
CA ALA A 385 7.71 -24.51 4.13
C ALA A 385 7.91 -23.98 5.56
N ASP A 386 7.43 -22.77 5.80
CA ASP A 386 7.51 -22.08 7.08
C ASP A 386 6.59 -22.79 8.11
N SER A 387 7.06 -23.90 8.61
CA SER A 387 6.43 -24.60 9.74
C SER A 387 7.45 -24.63 10.86
N GLY A 388 7.26 -23.82 11.89
CA GLY A 388 8.10 -23.57 13.05
C GLY A 388 8.63 -24.77 13.88
N THR A 389 8.92 -25.87 13.24
CA THR A 389 9.64 -27.03 13.77
C THR A 389 10.78 -27.32 12.81
N GLY A 390 12.01 -27.10 13.28
CA GLY A 390 13.21 -27.29 12.49
C GLY A 390 13.25 -28.65 11.80
N THR A 391 13.14 -28.61 10.46
CA THR A 391 13.32 -29.79 9.62
C THR A 391 14.75 -29.77 9.10
N ASN A 392 15.52 -30.80 9.41
CA ASN A 392 16.84 -30.96 8.81
C ASN A 392 16.66 -31.33 7.34
N ILE A 393 17.14 -30.47 6.44
CA ILE A 393 17.22 -30.72 5.00
C ILE A 393 18.62 -31.24 4.73
N THR A 394 18.73 -32.48 4.23
CA THR A 394 20.00 -33.03 3.80
C THR A 394 20.07 -33.00 2.29
N VAL A 395 20.99 -32.22 1.75
CA VAL A 395 21.30 -32.20 0.32
C VAL A 395 22.63 -32.93 0.12
N THR A 396 22.59 -34.00 -0.68
CA THR A 396 23.80 -34.75 -1.03
C THR A 396 24.22 -34.35 -2.43
N PHE A 397 25.40 -33.76 -2.56
CA PHE A 397 25.98 -33.41 -3.85
C PHE A 397 26.77 -34.59 -4.41
N PRO A 398 26.69 -34.85 -5.73
CA PRO A 398 27.42 -35.93 -6.38
C PRO A 398 28.95 -35.72 -6.36
N GLU A 399 29.38 -34.45 -6.26
CA GLU A 399 30.79 -34.06 -6.08
C GLU A 399 30.89 -33.03 -4.94
N PRO A 400 32.02 -32.99 -4.22
CA PRO A 400 32.22 -32.00 -3.17
C PRO A 400 32.17 -30.58 -3.72
N LEU A 401 31.32 -29.73 -3.18
CA LEU A 401 31.27 -28.31 -3.48
C LEU A 401 32.11 -27.54 -2.48
N HIS A 402 32.96 -26.66 -2.98
CA HIS A 402 33.63 -25.65 -2.20
C HIS A 402 32.78 -24.39 -2.17
N SER A 403 32.01 -24.17 -1.11
CA SER A 403 31.24 -22.93 -0.91
C SER A 403 31.67 -22.27 0.40
N LEU A 404 31.75 -20.95 0.37
CA LEU A 404 32.02 -20.14 1.57
C LEU A 404 30.74 -19.81 2.34
N SER A 405 29.58 -20.05 1.75
CA SER A 405 28.26 -19.90 2.38
C SER A 405 27.23 -20.82 1.73
N ILE A 406 26.31 -21.32 2.50
CA ILE A 406 25.12 -22.03 2.07
C ILE A 406 23.91 -21.24 2.58
#